data_629a2326715d95f7116cc184a5717972
#
_entry.id   629a2326715d95f7116cc184a5717972
#
_cell.length_a   1.000
_cell.length_b   1.000
_cell.length_c   1.000
_cell.angle_alpha   90.00
_cell.angle_beta   90.00
_cell.angle_gamma   90.00
#
_symmetry.space_group_name_H-M   'P 1'
#
loop_
_entity.id
_entity.type
_entity.pdbx_description
1 polymer ?
#
loop_
_entity_poly.entity_id
_entity_poly.type
_entity_poly.pdbx_seq_one_letter_code
_entity_poly.pdbx_strand_id
1 'polypeptide(L)'
;MRAKGKLGTWILIVSLFWGGGSAPAADTLRDIRVLSQDARAYITPEGAEQMRNAAREQDRQDARYNEQFFAPWRQTQPRHGVEEIVRAFRRCLNRPGYADNGRRHAPEWIEGLQASAQFETYPNARYAGMTTRRTDVRILPTKQPRYADGNTSPFDLLQETLLPVNTPVFVVHETRDKAWLLVETAWTVGWLPAEDVARVDETLIRSWESGPYVTVIRDRVPVYGVEGGAFLFDASVGAMFPLAKVREDGWEILVTVPDRGRRGVVLTAFADRAAVERKPLPLTPENVAGQINTLIGGPYGWGGMHGNRDCSATLRDLFAPFGIWLPRNSMEQARQGGGVINLKRLDAGAREAQIASRGVPFLSLLWEPGHIMLYLGRMHGEICVFHNFWSVKARDRKGRVRKKVIIGRAAITTLHPGREFQKKGLRTSDRLRELWAMTLLPPAL
;
A
#
# COMPACT_ATOMS: atom_id res chain seq x y z
N MET A 1 -17.09 -48.68 57.59
CA MET A 1 -15.92 -49.01 56.72
C MET A 1 -15.88 -48.00 55.59
N ARG A 2 -14.86 -47.14 55.58
CA ARG A 2 -14.67 -46.07 54.62
C ARG A 2 -13.78 -46.53 53.45
N ALA A 3 -14.27 -46.46 52.22
CA ALA A 3 -13.46 -46.64 51.02
C ALA A 3 -13.14 -45.28 50.40
N LYS A 4 -11.86 -44.89 50.41
CA LYS A 4 -11.32 -43.70 49.74
C LYS A 4 -11.07 -44.04 48.28
N GLY A 5 -11.84 -43.42 47.36
CA GLY A 5 -11.54 -43.41 45.92
C GLY A 5 -10.59 -42.28 45.59
N LYS A 6 -9.41 -42.57 45.03
CA LYS A 6 -8.46 -41.63 44.48
C LYS A 6 -8.90 -41.27 43.06
N LEU A 7 -9.26 -40.01 42.82
CA LEU A 7 -9.36 -39.45 41.46
C LEU A 7 -7.94 -39.21 40.93
N GLY A 8 -7.54 -39.98 39.95
CA GLY A 8 -6.32 -39.73 39.15
C GLY A 8 -6.63 -38.71 38.05
N THR A 9 -6.04 -37.51 38.13
CA THR A 9 -6.08 -36.51 37.10
C THR A 9 -5.13 -36.93 35.95
N TRP A 10 -5.70 -37.34 34.83
CA TRP A 10 -4.92 -37.54 33.58
C TRP A 10 -4.74 -36.18 32.89
N ILE A 11 -3.53 -35.64 32.95
CA ILE A 11 -3.11 -34.53 32.12
C ILE A 11 -2.74 -35.09 30.75
N LEU A 12 -3.60 -34.89 29.76
CA LEU A 12 -3.32 -35.16 28.36
C LEU A 12 -2.39 -34.07 27.84
N ILE A 13 -1.09 -34.33 27.77
CA ILE A 13 -0.12 -33.49 27.06
C ILE A 13 -0.32 -33.77 25.57
N VAL A 14 -1.08 -32.93 24.90
CA VAL A 14 -1.12 -32.89 23.43
C VAL A 14 0.13 -32.13 22.96
N SER A 15 1.20 -32.88 22.69
CA SER A 15 2.35 -32.38 21.96
C SER A 15 1.95 -32.14 20.51
N LEU A 16 1.56 -30.89 20.18
CA LEU A 16 1.47 -30.40 18.82
C LEU A 16 2.89 -30.39 18.24
N PHE A 17 3.30 -31.46 17.59
CA PHE A 17 4.39 -31.42 16.63
C PHE A 17 3.95 -30.51 15.47
N TRP A 18 4.28 -29.23 15.54
CA TRP A 18 4.41 -28.42 14.34
C TRP A 18 5.61 -28.98 13.57
N GLY A 19 5.34 -29.93 12.71
CA GLY A 19 6.24 -30.29 11.63
C GLY A 19 6.40 -29.03 10.76
N GLY A 20 7.42 -28.23 11.06
CA GLY A 20 7.95 -27.23 10.16
C GLY A 20 8.45 -27.93 8.91
N GLY A 21 7.54 -28.32 8.02
CA GLY A 21 7.86 -28.60 6.65
C GLY A 21 8.38 -27.29 6.07
N SER A 22 9.70 -27.12 6.05
CA SER A 22 10.35 -26.17 5.17
C SER A 22 9.80 -26.48 3.77
N ALA A 23 8.89 -25.60 3.28
CA ALA A 23 8.53 -25.61 1.87
C ALA A 23 9.86 -25.71 1.11
N PRO A 24 9.99 -26.59 0.12
CA PRO A 24 11.24 -26.77 -0.57
C PRO A 24 11.72 -25.41 -1.01
N ALA A 25 13.02 -25.15 -0.83
CA ALA A 25 13.71 -23.94 -1.32
C ALA A 25 13.72 -23.91 -2.86
N ALA A 26 12.61 -24.29 -3.47
CA ALA A 26 12.33 -24.42 -4.85
C ALA A 26 12.05 -23.03 -5.41
N ASP A 27 12.96 -22.61 -6.30
CA ASP A 27 12.75 -21.57 -7.29
C ASP A 27 12.72 -20.09 -6.80
N THR A 28 13.45 -19.75 -5.74
CA THR A 28 13.81 -18.36 -5.50
C THR A 28 14.71 -17.88 -6.64
N LEU A 29 14.40 -16.71 -7.22
CA LEU A 29 15.24 -16.10 -8.25
C LEU A 29 16.68 -15.96 -7.77
N ARG A 30 17.62 -16.12 -8.73
CA ARG A 30 19.05 -15.93 -8.45
C ARG A 30 19.30 -14.58 -7.76
N ASP A 31 18.71 -13.50 -8.26
CA ASP A 31 18.85 -12.15 -7.70
C ASP A 31 18.57 -12.12 -6.19
N ILE A 32 17.46 -12.69 -5.75
CA ILE A 32 17.08 -12.71 -4.32
C ILE A 32 18.05 -13.53 -3.46
N ARG A 33 18.76 -14.48 -4.06
CA ARG A 33 19.75 -15.31 -3.34
C ARG A 33 21.13 -14.70 -3.26
N VAL A 34 21.52 -13.92 -4.29
CA VAL A 34 22.92 -13.43 -4.43
C VAL A 34 23.07 -11.95 -4.13
N LEU A 35 22.01 -11.14 -4.29
CA LEU A 35 22.03 -9.73 -3.94
C LEU A 35 21.74 -9.58 -2.44
N SER A 36 22.40 -8.62 -1.80
CA SER A 36 22.03 -8.22 -0.46
C SER A 36 20.57 -7.79 -0.43
N GLN A 37 19.79 -8.35 0.48
CA GLN A 37 18.44 -7.90 0.78
C GLN A 37 18.44 -6.86 1.91
N ASP A 38 19.61 -6.40 2.38
CA ASP A 38 19.76 -5.22 3.21
C ASP A 38 20.03 -4.01 2.31
N ALA A 39 19.09 -3.07 2.27
CA ALA A 39 19.19 -1.88 1.44
C ALA A 39 20.37 -0.96 1.81
N ARG A 40 20.89 -1.06 3.05
CA ARG A 40 22.08 -0.31 3.48
C ARG A 40 23.32 -0.66 2.66
N ALA A 41 23.40 -1.88 2.10
CA ALA A 41 24.50 -2.31 1.24
C ALA A 41 24.61 -1.52 -0.07
N TYR A 42 23.59 -0.73 -0.42
CA TYR A 42 23.51 0.06 -1.66
C TYR A 42 23.77 1.55 -1.43
N ILE A 43 24.07 1.97 -0.18
CA ILE A 43 24.40 3.36 0.14
C ILE A 43 25.80 3.67 -0.39
N THR A 44 25.91 4.74 -1.18
CA THR A 44 27.20 5.27 -1.66
C THR A 44 27.37 6.73 -1.23
N PRO A 45 28.63 7.22 -1.09
CA PRO A 45 28.88 8.62 -0.75
C PRO A 45 28.23 9.60 -1.73
N GLU A 46 28.29 9.31 -3.01
CA GLU A 46 27.73 10.16 -4.10
C GLU A 46 26.18 10.21 -4.02
N GLY A 47 25.53 9.05 -3.80
CA GLY A 47 24.09 8.97 -3.59
C GLY A 47 23.63 9.72 -2.35
N ALA A 48 24.43 9.66 -1.27
CA ALA A 48 24.15 10.38 -0.04
C ALA A 48 24.24 11.91 -0.22
N GLU A 49 25.19 12.39 -1.02
CA GLU A 49 25.30 13.82 -1.34
C GLU A 49 24.11 14.31 -2.17
N GLN A 50 23.74 13.56 -3.20
CA GLN A 50 22.57 13.88 -4.03
C GLN A 50 21.29 13.95 -3.18
N MET A 51 21.12 13.04 -2.23
CA MET A 51 19.94 13.02 -1.34
C MET A 51 19.94 14.21 -0.38
N ARG A 52 21.08 14.65 0.15
CA ARG A 52 21.16 15.86 0.99
C ARG A 52 20.61 17.10 0.28
N ASN A 53 20.81 17.22 -1.04
CA ASN A 53 20.25 18.33 -1.82
C ASN A 53 18.72 18.24 -1.89
N ALA A 54 18.16 17.05 -2.08
CA ALA A 54 16.72 16.83 -2.09
C ALA A 54 16.09 17.11 -0.71
N ALA A 55 16.79 16.79 0.37
CA ALA A 55 16.32 16.99 1.74
C ALA A 55 16.14 18.47 2.14
N ARG A 56 16.74 19.44 1.43
CA ARG A 56 16.61 20.88 1.73
C ARG A 56 15.16 21.38 1.65
N GLU A 57 14.32 20.73 0.85
CA GLU A 57 12.92 21.10 0.63
C GLU A 57 11.95 20.20 1.42
N GLN A 58 12.45 19.36 2.33
CA GLN A 58 11.64 18.34 3.00
C GLN A 58 10.47 18.93 3.78
N ASP A 59 10.66 20.02 4.51
CA ASP A 59 9.58 20.65 5.29
C ASP A 59 8.44 21.15 4.40
N ARG A 60 8.76 21.68 3.22
CA ARG A 60 7.75 22.08 2.24
C ARG A 60 7.03 20.88 1.65
N GLN A 61 7.77 19.78 1.39
CA GLN A 61 7.16 18.54 0.89
C GLN A 61 6.21 17.95 1.94
N ASP A 62 6.61 17.99 3.21
CA ASP A 62 5.77 17.52 4.31
C ASP A 62 4.50 18.36 4.49
N ALA A 63 4.61 19.68 4.39
CA ALA A 63 3.46 20.56 4.42
C ALA A 63 2.46 20.24 3.28
N ARG A 64 2.97 20.02 2.05
CA ARG A 64 2.16 19.57 0.92
C ARG A 64 1.54 18.19 1.13
N TYR A 65 2.31 17.25 1.71
CA TYR A 65 1.79 15.94 2.06
C TYR A 65 0.56 16.09 2.96
N ASN A 66 0.68 16.89 4.03
CA ASN A 66 -0.41 17.12 4.99
C ASN A 66 -1.61 17.81 4.32
N GLU A 67 -1.37 18.79 3.45
CA GLU A 67 -2.41 19.44 2.66
C GLU A 67 -3.19 18.44 1.79
N GLN A 68 -2.49 17.57 1.07
CA GLN A 68 -3.09 16.52 0.25
C GLN A 68 -3.85 15.50 1.10
N PHE A 69 -3.26 15.08 2.22
CA PHE A 69 -3.84 14.08 3.11
C PHE A 69 -5.19 14.55 3.69
N PHE A 70 -5.29 15.83 4.09
CA PHE A 70 -6.51 16.42 4.64
C PHE A 70 -7.45 17.02 3.59
N ALA A 71 -7.08 17.03 2.31
CA ALA A 71 -7.89 17.60 1.24
C ALA A 71 -9.35 17.07 1.20
N PRO A 72 -9.67 15.80 1.51
CA PRO A 72 -11.06 15.34 1.56
C PRO A 72 -11.93 16.11 2.56
N TRP A 73 -11.40 16.57 3.68
CA TRP A 73 -12.17 17.32 4.68
C TRP A 73 -12.51 18.76 4.30
N ARG A 74 -11.80 19.31 3.30
CA ARG A 74 -12.04 20.67 2.78
C ARG A 74 -13.03 20.69 1.63
N GLN A 75 -13.53 19.50 1.23
CA GLN A 75 -14.53 19.41 0.17
C GLN A 75 -15.92 19.76 0.69
N THR A 76 -16.67 20.47 -0.14
CA THR A 76 -18.10 20.80 0.08
C THR A 76 -18.99 20.13 -0.97
N GLN A 77 -18.40 19.69 -2.08
CA GLN A 77 -19.07 19.04 -3.20
C GLN A 77 -18.24 17.85 -3.70
N PRO A 78 -18.88 16.81 -4.27
CA PRO A 78 -18.20 15.74 -4.93
C PRO A 78 -17.30 16.25 -6.07
N ARG A 79 -16.10 15.67 -6.20
CA ARG A 79 -15.19 15.90 -7.34
C ARG A 79 -15.54 15.03 -8.54
N HIS A 80 -16.18 13.86 -8.28
CA HIS A 80 -16.52 12.86 -9.29
C HIS A 80 -18.02 12.90 -9.58
N GLY A 81 -18.36 12.98 -10.85
CA GLY A 81 -19.75 12.93 -11.28
C GLY A 81 -20.33 11.51 -11.25
N VAL A 82 -21.65 11.39 -11.11
CA VAL A 82 -22.34 10.07 -11.08
C VAL A 82 -22.02 9.19 -12.30
N GLU A 83 -21.87 9.78 -13.49
CA GLU A 83 -21.55 9.05 -14.71
C GLU A 83 -20.19 8.33 -14.66
N GLU A 84 -19.23 8.89 -13.96
CA GLU A 84 -17.93 8.25 -13.75
C GLU A 84 -18.06 7.00 -12.88
N ILE A 85 -18.82 7.10 -11.80
CA ILE A 85 -19.08 5.98 -10.88
C ILE A 85 -19.89 4.90 -11.57
N VAL A 86 -20.98 5.26 -12.26
CA VAL A 86 -21.85 4.30 -13.01
C VAL A 86 -21.07 3.59 -14.11
N ARG A 87 -20.08 4.24 -14.73
CA ARG A 87 -19.21 3.61 -15.73
C ARG A 87 -18.49 2.36 -15.20
N ALA A 88 -18.16 2.32 -13.91
CA ALA A 88 -17.56 1.14 -13.30
C ALA A 88 -18.53 -0.03 -13.27
N PHE A 89 -19.81 0.19 -12.93
CA PHE A 89 -20.85 -0.83 -12.98
C PHE A 89 -21.07 -1.34 -14.41
N ARG A 90 -21.17 -0.45 -15.40
CA ARG A 90 -21.32 -0.82 -16.82
C ARG A 90 -20.18 -1.71 -17.31
N ARG A 91 -18.91 -1.41 -16.91
CA ARG A 91 -17.77 -2.28 -17.26
C ARG A 91 -17.90 -3.67 -16.65
N CYS A 92 -18.39 -3.75 -15.42
CA CYS A 92 -18.61 -5.03 -14.74
C CYS A 92 -19.78 -5.81 -15.33
N LEU A 93 -20.89 -5.16 -15.71
CA LEU A 93 -22.02 -5.79 -16.41
C LEU A 93 -21.58 -6.44 -17.74
N ASN A 94 -20.78 -5.73 -18.54
CA ASN A 94 -20.26 -6.25 -19.81
C ASN A 94 -19.33 -7.45 -19.62
N ARG A 95 -18.65 -7.56 -18.47
CA ARG A 95 -17.74 -8.67 -18.12
C ARG A 95 -17.89 -9.00 -16.63
N PRO A 96 -18.91 -9.78 -16.25
CA PRO A 96 -19.18 -10.05 -14.83
C PRO A 96 -18.01 -10.68 -14.06
N GLY A 97 -17.15 -11.47 -14.75
CA GLY A 97 -16.01 -12.13 -14.12
C GLY A 97 -16.40 -13.34 -13.29
N TYR A 98 -15.54 -13.73 -12.36
CA TYR A 98 -15.66 -14.95 -11.58
C TYR A 98 -15.55 -14.66 -10.08
N ALA A 99 -16.29 -15.40 -9.28
CA ALA A 99 -16.20 -15.40 -7.83
C ALA A 99 -14.99 -16.23 -7.33
N ASP A 100 -14.74 -16.21 -6.03
CA ASP A 100 -13.69 -16.97 -5.35
C ASP A 100 -13.83 -18.49 -5.47
N ASN A 101 -15.06 -19.00 -5.64
CA ASN A 101 -15.36 -20.41 -5.89
C ASN A 101 -15.19 -20.83 -7.38
N GLY A 102 -14.65 -19.95 -8.23
CA GLY A 102 -14.43 -20.18 -9.66
C GLY A 102 -15.69 -20.16 -10.53
N ARG A 103 -16.87 -19.87 -9.97
CA ARG A 103 -18.11 -19.71 -10.74
C ARG A 103 -18.20 -18.30 -11.33
N ARG A 104 -18.74 -18.21 -12.53
CA ARG A 104 -18.99 -16.91 -13.17
C ARG A 104 -20.08 -16.16 -12.41
N HIS A 105 -19.88 -14.87 -12.15
CA HIS A 105 -20.95 -14.02 -11.64
C HIS A 105 -22.08 -13.88 -12.67
N ALA A 106 -23.32 -13.93 -12.19
CA ALA A 106 -24.47 -13.61 -12.99
C ALA A 106 -24.59 -12.08 -13.17
N PRO A 107 -25.03 -11.57 -14.34
CA PRO A 107 -25.25 -10.14 -14.55
C PRO A 107 -26.16 -9.52 -13.49
N GLU A 108 -27.20 -10.24 -13.06
CA GLU A 108 -28.18 -9.84 -12.06
C GLU A 108 -27.56 -9.50 -10.70
N TRP A 109 -26.42 -10.10 -10.39
CA TRP A 109 -25.66 -9.72 -9.17
C TRP A 109 -25.17 -8.28 -9.24
N ILE A 110 -24.65 -7.84 -10.39
CA ILE A 110 -24.16 -6.47 -10.57
C ILE A 110 -25.33 -5.49 -10.68
N GLU A 111 -26.42 -5.89 -11.33
CA GLU A 111 -27.67 -5.11 -11.40
C GLU A 111 -28.25 -4.88 -10.02
N GLY A 112 -28.24 -5.89 -9.14
CA GLY A 112 -28.65 -5.78 -7.74
C GLY A 112 -27.76 -4.80 -6.94
N LEU A 113 -26.45 -4.83 -7.14
CA LEU A 113 -25.52 -3.85 -6.52
C LEU A 113 -25.80 -2.43 -7.05
N GLN A 114 -26.08 -2.26 -8.33
CA GLN A 114 -26.39 -0.97 -8.93
C GLN A 114 -27.74 -0.44 -8.40
N ALA A 115 -28.75 -1.28 -8.27
CA ALA A 115 -30.03 -0.91 -7.68
C ALA A 115 -29.91 -0.51 -6.20
N SER A 116 -29.06 -1.21 -5.44
CA SER A 116 -28.74 -0.84 -4.05
C SER A 116 -28.02 0.49 -3.94
N ALA A 117 -27.20 0.84 -4.93
CA ALA A 117 -26.45 2.10 -4.96
C ALA A 117 -27.34 3.34 -5.17
N GLN A 118 -28.61 3.19 -5.59
CA GLN A 118 -29.64 4.26 -5.75
C GLN A 118 -29.11 5.56 -6.37
N PHE A 119 -28.42 5.48 -7.51
CA PHE A 119 -27.75 6.63 -8.15
C PHE A 119 -28.70 7.76 -8.57
N GLU A 120 -30.01 7.50 -8.62
CA GLU A 120 -31.05 8.51 -8.84
C GLU A 120 -31.07 9.59 -7.77
N THR A 121 -30.52 9.31 -6.57
CA THR A 121 -30.41 10.26 -5.46
C THR A 121 -29.01 10.85 -5.30
N TYR A 122 -28.09 10.60 -6.24
CA TYR A 122 -26.71 11.06 -6.12
C TYR A 122 -26.56 12.56 -6.25
N PRO A 123 -25.78 13.22 -5.38
CA PRO A 123 -25.23 12.75 -4.12
C PRO A 123 -26.26 12.84 -2.99
N ASN A 124 -26.45 11.79 -2.20
CA ASN A 124 -27.37 11.76 -1.07
C ASN A 124 -26.68 11.93 0.31
N ALA A 125 -25.36 12.07 0.31
CA ALA A 125 -24.56 12.36 1.49
C ALA A 125 -23.49 13.43 1.15
N ARG A 126 -23.14 14.28 2.13
CA ARG A 126 -22.08 15.29 2.00
C ARG A 126 -21.54 15.62 3.36
N TYR A 127 -20.52 14.86 3.82
CA TYR A 127 -19.92 15.13 5.12
C TYR A 127 -18.48 14.60 5.20
N ALA A 128 -17.69 15.21 6.06
CA ALA A 128 -16.36 14.75 6.41
C ALA A 128 -16.43 13.48 7.23
N GLY A 129 -15.61 12.50 6.92
CA GLY A 129 -15.48 11.25 7.63
C GLY A 129 -14.02 10.86 7.88
N MET A 130 -13.83 9.83 8.69
CA MET A 130 -12.53 9.24 8.97
C MET A 130 -12.66 7.73 9.09
N THR A 131 -11.71 7.00 8.53
CA THR A 131 -11.68 5.54 8.69
C THR A 131 -11.33 5.19 10.14
N THR A 132 -12.06 4.24 10.73
CA THR A 132 -11.88 3.80 12.13
C THR A 132 -11.10 2.50 12.26
N ARG A 133 -10.79 1.87 11.12
CA ARG A 133 -9.93 0.70 10.96
C ARG A 133 -9.28 0.71 9.59
N ARG A 134 -8.33 -0.19 9.35
CA ARG A 134 -7.87 -0.45 7.98
C ARG A 134 -9.04 -0.98 7.16
N THR A 135 -9.28 -0.42 5.99
CA THR A 135 -10.45 -0.75 5.19
C THR A 135 -10.17 -0.74 3.69
N ASP A 136 -10.83 -1.64 2.98
CA ASP A 136 -10.67 -1.81 1.54
C ASP A 136 -11.61 -0.86 0.79
N VAL A 137 -11.06 0.02 -0.05
CA VAL A 137 -11.83 0.78 -1.02
C VAL A 137 -12.19 -0.14 -2.17
N ARG A 138 -13.49 -0.27 -2.43
CA ARG A 138 -14.02 -1.16 -3.45
C ARG A 138 -14.57 -0.38 -4.64
N ILE A 139 -14.43 -0.93 -5.84
CA ILE A 139 -15.00 -0.34 -7.07
C ILE A 139 -16.54 -0.45 -7.07
N LEU A 140 -17.09 -1.52 -6.50
CA LEU A 140 -18.53 -1.75 -6.30
C LEU A 140 -18.81 -1.97 -4.79
N PRO A 141 -20.03 -1.68 -4.29
CA PRO A 141 -20.38 -1.81 -2.87
C PRO A 141 -20.55 -3.29 -2.47
N THR A 142 -19.46 -4.03 -2.45
CA THR A 142 -19.44 -5.47 -2.13
C THR A 142 -18.08 -5.93 -1.62
N LYS A 143 -18.10 -6.87 -0.67
CA LYS A 143 -16.89 -7.61 -0.23
C LYS A 143 -16.59 -8.80 -1.16
N GLN A 144 -17.53 -9.23 -2.00
CA GLN A 144 -17.29 -10.33 -2.92
C GLN A 144 -16.25 -9.95 -3.98
N PRO A 145 -15.28 -10.83 -4.23
CA PRO A 145 -14.26 -10.57 -5.23
C PRO A 145 -14.77 -10.78 -6.65
N ARG A 146 -14.09 -10.20 -7.61
CA ARG A 146 -14.30 -10.37 -9.04
C ARG A 146 -12.98 -10.64 -9.73
N TYR A 147 -12.80 -11.85 -10.24
CA TYR A 147 -11.60 -12.28 -10.96
C TYR A 147 -11.80 -12.28 -12.48
N ALA A 148 -10.70 -12.14 -13.22
CA ALA A 148 -10.74 -12.13 -14.70
C ALA A 148 -11.05 -13.50 -15.29
N ASP A 149 -10.64 -14.57 -14.62
CA ASP A 149 -10.84 -15.96 -15.02
C ASP A 149 -11.22 -16.83 -13.81
N GLY A 150 -11.67 -18.07 -14.07
CA GLY A 150 -12.08 -19.00 -13.01
C GLY A 150 -10.95 -19.61 -12.19
N ASN A 151 -9.71 -19.35 -12.57
CA ASN A 151 -8.53 -19.73 -11.78
C ASN A 151 -8.24 -18.62 -10.78
N THR A 152 -8.95 -18.59 -9.68
CA THR A 152 -8.86 -17.61 -8.60
C THR A 152 -7.44 -17.00 -8.46
N SER A 153 -7.25 -15.91 -9.17
CA SER A 153 -6.00 -15.15 -9.13
C SER A 153 -5.98 -14.31 -7.87
N PRO A 154 -4.82 -13.94 -7.31
CA PRO A 154 -4.78 -12.98 -6.22
C PRO A 154 -5.18 -11.56 -6.67
N PHE A 155 -5.69 -11.37 -7.88
CA PHE A 155 -6.02 -10.08 -8.49
C PHE A 155 -7.53 -9.88 -8.52
N ASP A 156 -8.12 -9.50 -7.40
CA ASP A 156 -9.50 -9.06 -7.34
C ASP A 156 -9.67 -7.72 -8.06
N LEU A 157 -10.40 -7.72 -9.17
CA LEU A 157 -10.61 -6.56 -10.01
C LEU A 157 -11.56 -5.51 -9.41
N LEU A 158 -12.17 -5.78 -8.25
CA LEU A 158 -12.93 -4.79 -7.49
C LEU A 158 -12.13 -4.14 -6.37
N GLN A 159 -10.93 -4.61 -6.10
CA GLN A 159 -10.05 -4.04 -5.10
C GLN A 159 -9.32 -2.83 -5.67
N GLU A 160 -9.60 -1.64 -5.15
CA GLU A 160 -8.98 -0.39 -5.58
C GLU A 160 -7.75 -0.06 -4.72
N THR A 161 -7.95 0.05 -3.42
CA THR A 161 -6.84 0.29 -2.48
C THR A 161 -7.23 -0.10 -1.06
N LEU A 162 -6.22 -0.27 -0.20
CA LEU A 162 -6.37 -0.30 1.24
C LEU A 162 -6.09 1.10 1.81
N LEU A 163 -6.96 1.58 2.68
CA LEU A 163 -6.74 2.77 3.48
C LEU A 163 -6.24 2.39 4.87
N PRO A 164 -5.24 3.10 5.40
CA PRO A 164 -4.89 3.03 6.82
C PRO A 164 -6.05 3.45 7.72
N VAL A 165 -5.96 3.07 8.99
CA VAL A 165 -6.83 3.62 10.05
C VAL A 165 -6.63 5.14 10.16
N ASN A 166 -7.66 5.85 10.53
CA ASN A 166 -7.67 7.30 10.71
C ASN A 166 -7.24 8.07 9.44
N THR A 167 -7.72 7.61 8.28
CA THR A 167 -7.57 8.30 7.01
C THR A 167 -8.77 9.22 6.76
N PRO A 168 -8.55 10.52 6.45
CA PRO A 168 -9.60 11.45 6.05
C PRO A 168 -10.34 11.02 4.79
N VAL A 169 -11.65 11.12 4.80
CA VAL A 169 -12.52 10.86 3.64
C VAL A 169 -13.61 11.91 3.54
N PHE A 170 -14.13 12.14 2.35
CA PHE A 170 -15.35 12.88 2.11
C PHE A 170 -16.43 11.92 1.63
N VAL A 171 -17.50 11.76 2.40
CA VAL A 171 -18.63 10.88 2.05
C VAL A 171 -19.56 11.63 1.12
N VAL A 172 -19.78 11.07 -0.07
CA VAL A 172 -20.59 11.71 -1.12
C VAL A 172 -21.92 11.01 -1.35
N HIS A 173 -22.02 9.72 -1.00
CA HIS A 173 -23.22 8.95 -1.25
C HIS A 173 -23.28 7.71 -0.36
N GLU A 174 -24.47 7.20 -0.10
CA GLU A 174 -24.69 5.95 0.63
C GLU A 174 -25.67 5.04 -0.10
N THR A 175 -25.53 3.73 0.06
CA THR A 175 -26.47 2.74 -0.47
C THR A 175 -27.81 2.80 0.26
N ARG A 176 -28.87 2.29 -0.36
CA ARG A 176 -30.24 2.27 0.17
C ARG A 176 -30.34 1.60 1.55
N ASP A 177 -29.58 0.52 1.76
CA ASP A 177 -29.50 -0.21 3.02
C ASP A 177 -28.54 0.43 4.03
N LYS A 178 -27.85 1.54 3.65
CA LYS A 178 -26.84 2.25 4.42
C LYS A 178 -25.64 1.40 4.85
N ALA A 179 -25.42 0.27 4.17
CA ALA A 179 -24.31 -0.63 4.46
C ALA A 179 -22.98 -0.16 3.83
N TRP A 180 -23.04 0.65 2.76
CA TRP A 180 -21.89 1.14 2.03
C TRP A 180 -21.93 2.64 1.82
N LEU A 181 -20.74 3.25 1.93
CA LEU A 181 -20.53 4.67 1.66
C LEU A 181 -19.62 4.82 0.44
N LEU A 182 -20.03 5.62 -0.53
CA LEU A 182 -19.14 6.11 -1.57
C LEU A 182 -18.35 7.28 -1.01
N VAL A 183 -17.04 7.16 -1.03
CA VAL A 183 -16.14 8.15 -0.45
C VAL A 183 -15.12 8.64 -1.47
N GLU A 184 -14.75 9.90 -1.35
CA GLU A 184 -13.58 10.47 -1.99
C GLU A 184 -12.47 10.58 -0.96
N THR A 185 -11.29 10.08 -1.31
CA THR A 185 -10.08 10.11 -0.48
C THR A 185 -9.03 11.00 -1.12
N ALA A 186 -7.90 11.19 -0.47
CA ALA A 186 -6.78 11.89 -1.08
C ALA A 186 -6.18 11.14 -2.30
N TRP A 187 -6.47 9.83 -2.44
CA TRP A 187 -5.87 8.98 -3.47
C TRP A 187 -6.85 8.45 -4.52
N THR A 188 -8.11 8.25 -4.17
CA THR A 188 -9.09 7.59 -5.04
C THR A 188 -10.53 7.84 -4.57
N VAL A 189 -11.48 7.42 -5.41
CA VAL A 189 -12.91 7.35 -5.10
C VAL A 189 -13.36 5.89 -5.12
N GLY A 190 -14.23 5.50 -4.20
CA GLY A 190 -14.80 4.16 -4.17
C GLY A 190 -15.65 3.88 -2.94
N TRP A 191 -16.08 2.65 -2.79
CA TRP A 191 -17.02 2.23 -1.76
C TRP A 191 -16.31 1.66 -0.54
N LEU A 192 -16.71 2.11 0.65
CA LEU A 192 -16.30 1.57 1.95
C LEU A 192 -17.50 0.97 2.68
N PRO A 193 -17.32 -0.10 3.49
CA PRO A 193 -18.32 -0.49 4.47
C PRO A 193 -18.61 0.67 5.41
N ALA A 194 -19.88 0.98 5.64
CA ALA A 194 -20.27 2.11 6.47
C ALA A 194 -19.82 1.98 7.93
N GLU A 195 -19.64 0.74 8.40
CA GLU A 195 -19.12 0.43 9.75
C GLU A 195 -17.65 0.87 9.95
N ASP A 196 -16.89 1.05 8.85
CA ASP A 196 -15.49 1.40 8.89
C ASP A 196 -15.22 2.91 8.87
N VAL A 197 -16.29 3.73 8.82
CA VAL A 197 -16.18 5.19 8.73
C VAL A 197 -16.95 5.86 9.84
N ALA A 198 -16.28 6.75 10.58
CA ALA A 198 -16.92 7.67 11.52
C ALA A 198 -17.14 9.04 10.85
N ARG A 199 -18.28 9.66 11.13
CA ARG A 199 -18.53 11.06 10.76
C ARG A 199 -17.73 11.98 11.70
N VAL A 200 -17.05 12.95 11.17
CA VAL A 200 -16.25 13.91 11.94
C VAL A 200 -16.84 15.32 11.84
N ASP A 201 -16.66 16.11 12.88
CA ASP A 201 -17.06 17.50 12.94
C ASP A 201 -15.84 18.44 12.83
N GLU A 202 -16.11 19.74 12.76
CA GLU A 202 -15.05 20.74 12.66
C GLU A 202 -14.10 20.77 13.85
N THR A 203 -14.57 20.42 15.05
CA THR A 203 -13.74 20.40 16.27
C THR A 203 -12.70 19.28 16.16
N LEU A 204 -13.13 18.09 15.74
CA LEU A 204 -12.23 16.96 15.47
C LEU A 204 -11.26 17.31 14.34
N ILE A 205 -11.75 17.87 13.23
CA ILE A 205 -10.91 18.28 12.09
C ILE A 205 -9.81 19.23 12.55
N ARG A 206 -10.15 20.28 13.28
CA ARG A 206 -9.17 21.24 13.82
C ARG A 206 -8.13 20.57 14.72
N SER A 207 -8.56 19.65 15.59
CA SER A 207 -7.61 18.94 16.47
C SER A 207 -6.62 18.06 15.69
N TRP A 208 -7.04 17.53 14.55
CA TRP A 208 -6.18 16.71 13.68
C TRP A 208 -5.27 17.54 12.79
N GLU A 209 -5.74 18.66 12.25
CA GLU A 209 -4.95 19.50 11.35
C GLU A 209 -3.91 20.39 12.08
N SER A 210 -3.96 20.46 13.43
CA SER A 210 -3.10 21.37 14.19
C SER A 210 -1.63 20.93 14.29
N GLY A 211 -1.30 19.64 14.00
CA GLY A 211 0.07 19.13 14.19
C GLY A 211 0.69 19.43 15.56
N PRO A 212 1.93 19.09 15.82
CA PRO A 212 2.83 18.27 15.01
C PRO A 212 2.35 16.82 14.89
N TYR A 213 2.99 16.09 13.98
CA TYR A 213 2.61 14.71 13.70
C TYR A 213 3.73 13.73 14.05
N VAL A 214 3.29 12.47 14.28
CA VAL A 214 4.15 11.29 14.27
C VAL A 214 3.72 10.37 13.13
N THR A 215 4.63 9.53 12.70
CA THR A 215 4.41 8.54 11.63
C THR A 215 4.83 7.17 12.07
N VAL A 216 4.09 6.17 11.63
CA VAL A 216 4.40 4.77 11.91
C VAL A 216 5.49 4.30 10.95
N ILE A 217 6.56 3.70 11.49
CA ILE A 217 7.73 3.23 10.75
C ILE A 217 7.87 1.70 10.72
N ARG A 218 6.90 0.97 11.26
CA ARG A 218 6.80 -0.49 11.24
C ARG A 218 5.37 -0.94 10.93
N ASP A 219 5.22 -2.16 10.50
CA ASP A 219 3.90 -2.76 10.28
C ASP A 219 3.37 -3.47 11.52
N ARG A 220 2.02 -3.52 11.62
CA ARG A 220 1.29 -4.18 12.70
C ARG A 220 1.66 -3.65 14.08
N VAL A 221 1.72 -2.34 14.19
CA VAL A 221 1.98 -1.66 15.45
C VAL A 221 0.69 -1.60 16.25
N PRO A 222 0.57 -2.30 17.38
CA PRO A 222 -0.62 -2.22 18.19
C PRO A 222 -0.70 -0.86 18.87
N VAL A 223 -1.86 -0.24 18.82
CA VAL A 223 -2.16 1.05 19.44
C VAL A 223 -3.17 0.83 20.57
N TYR A 224 -2.84 1.32 21.75
CA TYR A 224 -3.66 1.16 22.96
C TYR A 224 -4.12 2.51 23.48
N GLY A 225 -5.38 2.58 23.97
CA GLY A 225 -5.87 3.75 24.66
C GLY A 225 -5.06 4.01 25.93
N VAL A 226 -4.73 5.27 26.22
CA VAL A 226 -4.04 5.64 27.47
C VAL A 226 -4.92 5.34 28.68
N GLU A 227 -6.22 5.65 28.59
CA GLU A 227 -7.18 5.28 29.59
C GLU A 227 -7.61 3.82 29.43
N GLY A 228 -7.43 3.04 30.49
CA GLY A 228 -7.85 1.63 30.55
C GLY A 228 -7.01 0.65 29.74
N GLY A 229 -6.02 1.08 28.98
CA GLY A 229 -5.11 0.21 28.23
C GLY A 229 -5.77 -0.67 27.17
N ALA A 230 -6.96 -0.32 26.68
CA ALA A 230 -7.68 -1.11 25.68
C ALA A 230 -6.98 -1.08 24.34
N PHE A 231 -6.87 -2.23 23.68
CA PHE A 231 -6.44 -2.30 22.29
C PHE A 231 -7.45 -1.58 21.39
N LEU A 232 -6.96 -0.70 20.51
CA LEU A 232 -7.80 0.06 19.59
C LEU A 232 -7.71 -0.47 18.18
N PHE A 233 -6.49 -0.58 17.64
CA PHE A 233 -6.23 -1.07 16.28
C PHE A 233 -4.73 -1.33 16.06
N ASP A 234 -4.41 -1.96 14.92
CA ASP A 234 -3.04 -2.05 14.39
C ASP A 234 -2.79 -0.94 13.37
N ALA A 235 -1.72 -0.18 13.56
CA ALA A 235 -1.21 0.78 12.59
C ALA A 235 -0.14 0.16 11.68
N SER A 236 0.09 0.75 10.51
CA SER A 236 1.04 0.27 9.51
C SER A 236 1.94 1.41 9.05
N VAL A 237 3.09 1.07 8.45
CA VAL A 237 4.03 2.05 7.87
C VAL A 237 3.29 3.12 7.06
N GLY A 238 3.61 4.37 7.33
CA GLY A 238 3.03 5.53 6.66
C GLY A 238 1.73 6.07 7.29
N ALA A 239 1.15 5.37 8.29
CA ALA A 239 0.07 5.96 9.07
C ALA A 239 0.57 7.17 9.86
N MET A 240 -0.26 8.21 9.95
CA MET A 240 0.08 9.49 10.57
C MET A 240 -0.94 9.82 11.65
N PHE A 241 -0.45 10.33 12.79
CA PHE A 241 -1.28 10.75 13.92
C PHE A 241 -0.81 12.09 14.49
N PRO A 242 -1.71 12.96 14.97
CA PRO A 242 -1.32 14.13 15.74
C PRO A 242 -0.61 13.72 17.03
N LEU A 243 0.50 14.38 17.33
CA LEU A 243 1.26 14.19 18.57
C LEU A 243 0.59 14.96 19.72
N ALA A 244 0.15 14.25 20.74
CA ALA A 244 -0.41 14.87 21.94
C ALA A 244 0.69 15.16 22.98
N LYS A 245 1.60 14.19 23.23
CA LYS A 245 2.65 14.33 24.24
C LYS A 245 3.84 13.41 23.94
N VAL A 246 5.05 13.88 24.27
CA VAL A 246 6.26 13.08 24.24
C VAL A 246 6.46 12.40 25.59
N ARG A 247 6.75 11.08 25.58
CA ARG A 247 7.07 10.28 26.76
C ARG A 247 8.48 9.71 26.63
N GLU A 248 9.04 9.20 27.72
CA GLU A 248 10.33 8.51 27.68
C GLU A 248 10.27 7.21 26.89
N ASP A 249 9.17 6.45 27.07
CA ASP A 249 8.91 5.14 26.50
C ASP A 249 8.18 5.17 25.14
N GLY A 250 7.68 6.34 24.71
CA GLY A 250 6.91 6.43 23.46
C GLY A 250 6.25 7.77 23.22
N TRP A 251 5.10 7.69 22.56
CA TRP A 251 4.32 8.83 22.12
C TRP A 251 2.87 8.71 22.57
N GLU A 252 2.31 9.76 23.17
CA GLU A 252 0.87 9.90 23.24
C GLU A 252 0.39 10.59 21.96
N ILE A 253 -0.54 9.96 21.29
CA ILE A 253 -1.09 10.37 19.99
C ILE A 253 -2.60 10.56 20.08
N LEU A 254 -3.15 11.42 19.22
CA LEU A 254 -4.59 11.50 19.07
C LEU A 254 -5.05 10.47 18.04
N VAL A 255 -6.08 9.74 18.39
CA VAL A 255 -6.72 8.75 17.49
C VAL A 255 -8.23 8.98 17.48
N THR A 256 -8.87 8.60 16.39
CA THR A 256 -10.32 8.68 16.27
C THR A 256 -10.91 7.28 16.27
N VAL A 257 -11.86 7.06 17.15
CA VAL A 257 -12.68 5.85 17.24
C VAL A 257 -14.17 6.20 17.05
N PRO A 258 -15.03 5.27 16.61
CA PRO A 258 -16.45 5.54 16.46
C PRO A 258 -17.18 5.43 17.82
N ASP A 259 -18.14 6.31 18.08
CA ASP A 259 -19.16 6.08 19.09
C ASP A 259 -20.26 5.12 18.57
N ARG A 260 -21.29 4.86 19.39
CA ARG A 260 -22.43 4.01 19.00
C ARG A 260 -23.23 4.57 17.81
N GLY A 261 -23.16 5.88 17.58
CA GLY A 261 -23.81 6.58 16.46
C GLY A 261 -22.90 6.76 15.27
N ARG A 262 -21.72 6.15 15.25
CA ARG A 262 -20.67 6.32 14.22
C ARG A 262 -20.18 7.77 14.11
N ARG A 263 -20.19 8.54 15.19
CA ARG A 263 -19.50 9.83 15.26
C ARG A 263 -18.08 9.60 15.73
N GLY A 264 -17.13 10.33 15.17
CA GLY A 264 -15.75 10.27 15.60
C GLY A 264 -15.57 10.86 16.99
N VAL A 265 -14.91 10.10 17.86
CA VAL A 265 -14.48 10.54 19.18
C VAL A 265 -12.97 10.51 19.22
N VAL A 266 -12.36 11.60 19.64
CA VAL A 266 -10.90 11.68 19.79
C VAL A 266 -10.52 11.06 21.14
N LEU A 267 -9.60 10.11 21.11
CA LEU A 267 -8.97 9.53 22.29
C LEU A 267 -7.47 9.79 22.26
N THR A 268 -6.85 9.80 23.43
CA THR A 268 -5.39 9.72 23.56
C THR A 268 -4.98 8.26 23.60
N ALA A 269 -4.04 7.90 22.74
CA ALA A 269 -3.51 6.54 22.65
C ALA A 269 -1.98 6.56 22.81
N PHE A 270 -1.43 5.41 23.20
CA PHE A 270 0.01 5.19 23.32
C PHE A 270 0.53 4.44 22.10
N ALA A 271 1.69 4.89 21.59
CA ALA A 271 2.44 4.24 20.53
C ALA A 271 3.92 4.14 20.93
N ASP A 272 4.50 2.94 20.75
CA ASP A 272 5.88 2.63 21.13
C ASP A 272 6.89 3.43 20.28
N ARG A 273 7.91 3.99 20.93
CA ARG A 273 9.01 4.73 20.31
C ARG A 273 9.79 3.90 19.27
N ALA A 274 9.89 2.58 19.45
CA ALA A 274 10.56 1.71 18.49
C ALA A 274 9.80 1.54 17.17
N ALA A 275 8.52 1.94 17.11
CA ALA A 275 7.63 1.72 15.99
C ALA A 275 7.05 3.01 15.37
N VAL A 276 7.26 4.14 16.06
CA VAL A 276 6.70 5.45 15.67
C VAL A 276 7.76 6.54 15.85
N GLU A 277 7.83 7.46 14.91
CA GLU A 277 8.78 8.58 14.90
C GLU A 277 8.10 9.91 14.57
N ARG A 278 8.78 11.03 14.87
CA ARG A 278 8.33 12.35 14.43
C ARG A 278 8.27 12.42 12.90
N LYS A 279 7.24 13.07 12.40
CA LYS A 279 7.09 13.35 10.96
C LYS A 279 7.44 14.83 10.68
N PRO A 280 8.23 15.11 9.62
CA PRO A 280 8.84 14.13 8.71
C PRO A 280 10.06 13.43 9.32
N LEU A 281 10.21 12.13 9.04
CA LEU A 281 11.45 11.41 9.29
C LEU A 281 12.56 12.03 8.42
N PRO A 282 13.77 12.33 8.97
CA PRO A 282 14.82 12.94 8.16
C PRO A 282 15.13 12.15 6.89
N LEU A 283 15.11 12.82 5.73
CA LEU A 283 15.36 12.21 4.42
C LEU A 283 16.84 11.96 4.22
N THR A 284 17.33 10.84 4.74
CA THR A 284 18.72 10.36 4.59
C THR A 284 18.73 8.96 3.97
N PRO A 285 19.83 8.57 3.31
CA PRO A 285 19.96 7.21 2.76
C PRO A 285 19.76 6.13 3.80
N GLU A 286 20.27 6.33 5.02
CA GLU A 286 20.17 5.39 6.13
C GLU A 286 18.72 5.19 6.57
N ASN A 287 17.95 6.28 6.67
CA ASN A 287 16.54 6.23 7.04
C ASN A 287 15.70 5.59 5.95
N VAL A 288 15.93 5.95 4.66
CA VAL A 288 15.21 5.32 3.54
C VAL A 288 15.55 3.84 3.43
N ALA A 289 16.84 3.47 3.55
CA ALA A 289 17.26 2.07 3.58
C ALA A 289 16.66 1.31 4.77
N GLY A 290 16.60 1.94 5.94
CA GLY A 290 15.95 1.40 7.13
C GLY A 290 14.46 1.10 6.89
N GLN A 291 13.73 2.02 6.25
CA GLN A 291 12.33 1.81 5.90
C GLN A 291 12.15 0.73 4.81
N ILE A 292 13.04 0.66 3.82
CA ILE A 292 13.05 -0.43 2.83
C ILE A 292 13.22 -1.77 3.55
N ASN A 293 14.17 -1.88 4.48
CA ASN A 293 14.43 -3.11 5.24
C ASN A 293 13.23 -3.55 6.07
N THR A 294 12.42 -2.62 6.57
CA THR A 294 11.16 -2.91 7.26
C THR A 294 10.13 -3.54 6.31
N LEU A 295 10.15 -3.18 5.03
CA LEU A 295 9.19 -3.64 4.01
C LEU A 295 9.67 -4.87 3.23
N ILE A 296 10.98 -5.16 3.20
CA ILE A 296 11.53 -6.35 2.52
C ILE A 296 10.91 -7.63 3.08
N GLY A 297 10.55 -8.54 2.18
CA GLY A 297 9.87 -9.79 2.53
C GLY A 297 8.37 -9.62 2.78
N GLY A 298 7.87 -8.40 2.89
CA GLY A 298 6.44 -8.10 3.05
C GLY A 298 5.63 -8.68 1.87
N PRO A 299 4.51 -9.39 2.14
CA PRO A 299 3.74 -10.07 1.11
C PRO A 299 3.15 -9.10 0.08
N TYR A 300 3.02 -9.56 -1.17
CA TYR A 300 2.32 -8.85 -2.22
C TYR A 300 0.80 -8.95 -2.03
N GLY A 301 0.09 -7.83 -2.11
CA GLY A 301 -1.36 -7.76 -2.12
C GLY A 301 -1.86 -6.77 -3.17
N TRP A 302 -2.49 -7.27 -4.23
CA TRP A 302 -3.12 -6.45 -5.26
C TRP A 302 -4.12 -5.47 -4.65
N GLY A 303 -3.97 -4.17 -4.94
CA GLY A 303 -4.84 -3.14 -4.36
C GLY A 303 -4.83 -3.07 -2.83
N GLY A 304 -3.87 -3.69 -2.15
CA GLY A 304 -3.85 -3.73 -0.68
C GLY A 304 -4.53 -4.95 -0.06
N MET A 305 -4.98 -5.92 -0.86
CA MET A 305 -5.67 -7.14 -0.39
C MET A 305 -4.94 -7.79 0.79
N HIS A 306 -5.72 -8.28 1.75
CA HIS A 306 -5.25 -8.95 2.98
C HIS A 306 -4.34 -8.08 3.85
N GLY A 307 -4.43 -6.76 3.74
CA GLY A 307 -3.58 -5.83 4.48
C GLY A 307 -2.14 -5.76 3.97
N ASN A 308 -1.88 -6.29 2.76
CA ASN A 308 -0.56 -6.28 2.11
C ASN A 308 -0.44 -5.09 1.13
N ARG A 309 0.66 -5.03 0.37
CA ARG A 309 0.93 -3.94 -0.57
C ARG A 309 1.22 -4.47 -1.97
N ASP A 310 0.76 -3.78 -3.01
CA ASP A 310 1.27 -3.91 -4.36
C ASP A 310 2.51 -3.01 -4.59
N CYS A 311 3.01 -2.93 -5.82
CA CYS A 311 4.22 -2.17 -6.13
C CYS A 311 4.10 -0.69 -5.76
N SER A 312 3.02 -0.02 -6.16
CA SER A 312 2.83 1.41 -5.92
C SER A 312 2.44 1.74 -4.48
N ALA A 313 1.63 0.89 -3.82
CA ALA A 313 1.34 1.03 -2.40
C ALA A 313 2.61 0.88 -1.54
N THR A 314 3.52 -0.02 -1.92
CA THR A 314 4.80 -0.17 -1.22
C THR A 314 5.61 1.12 -1.25
N LEU A 315 5.71 1.80 -2.40
CA LEU A 315 6.45 3.05 -2.52
C LEU A 315 5.71 4.22 -1.87
N ARG A 316 4.38 4.29 -1.99
CA ARG A 316 3.56 5.30 -1.30
C ARG A 316 3.79 5.26 0.21
N ASP A 317 3.70 4.08 0.79
CA ASP A 317 3.83 3.91 2.24
C ASP A 317 5.30 4.08 2.69
N LEU A 318 6.28 3.67 1.87
CA LEU A 318 7.70 3.90 2.11
C LEU A 318 8.03 5.39 2.25
N PHE A 319 7.47 6.24 1.38
CA PHE A 319 7.80 7.66 1.33
C PHE A 319 6.91 8.56 2.21
N ALA A 320 5.77 8.05 2.70
CA ALA A 320 4.87 8.80 3.58
C ALA A 320 5.55 9.29 4.88
N PRO A 321 6.39 8.51 5.59
CA PRO A 321 7.12 8.98 6.77
C PRO A 321 8.02 10.17 6.51
N PHE A 322 8.54 10.31 5.28
CA PHE A 322 9.42 11.40 4.88
C PHE A 322 8.67 12.65 4.40
N GLY A 323 7.34 12.65 4.44
CA GLY A 323 6.51 13.74 3.95
C GLY A 323 6.50 13.86 2.42
N ILE A 324 6.89 12.82 1.68
CA ILE A 324 6.84 12.80 0.22
C ILE A 324 5.54 12.16 -0.23
N TRP A 325 4.67 12.96 -0.84
CA TRP A 325 3.39 12.49 -1.37
C TRP A 325 3.58 11.67 -2.65
N LEU A 326 2.96 10.50 -2.70
CA LEU A 326 2.84 9.70 -3.91
C LEU A 326 1.37 9.34 -4.18
N PRO A 327 0.89 9.45 -5.44
CA PRO A 327 -0.41 8.97 -5.86
C PRO A 327 -0.56 7.46 -5.64
N ARG A 328 -1.80 6.98 -5.75
CA ARG A 328 -2.07 5.54 -5.57
C ARG A 328 -1.51 4.68 -6.69
N ASN A 329 -1.64 5.13 -7.94
CA ASN A 329 -1.34 4.32 -9.11
C ASN A 329 0.10 4.49 -9.59
N SER A 330 0.73 3.39 -10.07
CA SER A 330 2.12 3.41 -10.56
C SER A 330 2.33 4.38 -11.72
N MET A 331 1.35 4.52 -12.62
CA MET A 331 1.44 5.46 -13.74
C MET A 331 1.37 6.92 -13.27
N GLU A 332 0.55 7.22 -12.28
CA GLU A 332 0.45 8.55 -11.69
C GLU A 332 1.72 8.90 -10.90
N GLN A 333 2.27 7.94 -10.14
CA GLN A 333 3.57 8.10 -9.47
C GLN A 333 4.68 8.41 -10.48
N ALA A 334 4.70 7.73 -11.62
CA ALA A 334 5.68 7.97 -12.68
C ALA A 334 5.54 9.34 -13.36
N ARG A 335 4.37 9.96 -13.28
CA ARG A 335 4.09 11.28 -13.87
C ARG A 335 4.20 12.42 -12.85
N GLN A 336 4.23 12.09 -11.57
CA GLN A 336 4.32 13.06 -10.50
C GLN A 336 5.78 13.45 -10.29
N GLY A 337 6.16 14.59 -10.74
CA GLY A 337 7.50 15.08 -10.43
C GLY A 337 7.95 16.16 -11.40
N GLY A 338 8.82 17.04 -10.92
CA GLY A 338 9.44 18.08 -11.74
C GLY A 338 10.51 17.57 -12.69
N GLY A 339 10.79 16.25 -12.69
CA GLY A 339 11.89 15.65 -13.43
C GLY A 339 11.56 14.31 -14.06
N VAL A 340 10.47 14.21 -14.83
CA VAL A 340 10.15 12.96 -15.55
C VAL A 340 11.05 12.83 -16.77
N ILE A 341 11.86 11.78 -16.78
CA ILE A 341 12.75 11.41 -17.89
C ILE A 341 12.07 10.32 -18.72
N ASN A 342 11.77 10.65 -19.98
CA ASN A 342 11.15 9.71 -20.92
C ASN A 342 12.19 8.71 -21.44
N LEU A 343 12.00 7.43 -21.13
CA LEU A 343 12.86 6.33 -21.54
C LEU A 343 12.27 5.49 -22.69
N LYS A 344 10.99 5.69 -23.02
CA LYS A 344 10.22 4.80 -23.91
C LYS A 344 10.85 4.60 -25.28
N ARG A 345 11.44 5.66 -25.85
CA ARG A 345 12.00 5.65 -27.22
C ARG A 345 13.50 5.33 -27.27
N LEU A 346 14.13 5.12 -26.12
CA LEU A 346 15.55 4.80 -26.03
C LEU A 346 15.77 3.29 -26.16
N ASP A 347 16.90 2.90 -26.72
CA ASP A 347 17.37 1.52 -26.63
C ASP A 347 17.85 1.17 -25.19
N ALA A 348 18.21 -0.09 -24.96
CA ALA A 348 18.59 -0.55 -23.62
C ALA A 348 19.86 0.14 -23.11
N GLY A 349 20.86 0.35 -23.95
CA GLY A 349 22.12 1.02 -23.57
C GLY A 349 21.89 2.50 -23.22
N ALA A 350 21.10 3.21 -24.03
CA ALA A 350 20.75 4.59 -23.77
C ALA A 350 19.89 4.76 -22.50
N ARG A 351 18.97 3.80 -22.23
CA ARG A 351 18.20 3.79 -20.96
C ARG A 351 19.12 3.61 -19.75
N GLU A 352 20.02 2.63 -19.84
CA GLU A 352 21.00 2.37 -18.79
C GLU A 352 21.89 3.58 -18.53
N ALA A 353 22.38 4.25 -19.58
CA ALA A 353 23.17 5.47 -19.48
C ALA A 353 22.37 6.62 -18.81
N GLN A 354 21.10 6.80 -19.18
CA GLN A 354 20.23 7.81 -18.53
C GLN A 354 20.00 7.52 -17.04
N ILE A 355 19.76 6.26 -16.69
CA ILE A 355 19.57 5.88 -15.28
C ILE A 355 20.88 6.08 -14.51
N ALA A 356 22.01 5.68 -15.06
CA ALA A 356 23.31 5.81 -14.40
C ALA A 356 23.74 7.28 -14.19
N SER A 357 23.47 8.15 -15.17
CA SER A 357 23.93 9.56 -15.13
C SER A 357 22.99 10.50 -14.41
N ARG A 358 21.69 10.22 -14.36
CA ARG A 358 20.66 11.10 -13.82
C ARG A 358 19.85 10.53 -12.68
N GLY A 359 19.90 9.20 -12.48
CA GLY A 359 19.21 8.53 -11.41
C GLY A 359 19.86 8.85 -10.05
N VAL A 360 19.03 9.20 -9.07
CA VAL A 360 19.44 9.39 -7.68
C VAL A 360 19.04 8.13 -6.91
N PRO A 361 20.01 7.34 -6.39
CA PRO A 361 19.71 6.19 -5.56
C PRO A 361 18.78 6.55 -4.40
N PHE A 362 17.84 5.67 -4.09
CA PHE A 362 16.81 5.83 -3.07
C PHE A 362 15.76 6.92 -3.32
N LEU A 363 15.86 7.69 -4.43
CA LEU A 363 14.91 8.75 -4.77
C LEU A 363 14.39 8.67 -6.22
N SER A 364 14.92 7.82 -7.07
CA SER A 364 14.44 7.71 -8.46
C SER A 364 13.50 6.53 -8.61
N LEU A 365 12.30 6.80 -9.14
CA LEU A 365 11.32 5.78 -9.49
C LEU A 365 11.52 5.35 -10.94
N LEU A 366 11.59 4.05 -11.19
CA LEU A 366 11.63 3.45 -12.52
C LEU A 366 10.28 2.82 -12.83
N TRP A 367 9.64 3.23 -13.92
CA TRP A 367 8.29 2.78 -14.29
C TRP A 367 8.26 2.07 -15.63
N GLU A 368 7.54 0.96 -15.65
CA GLU A 368 7.09 0.23 -16.84
C GLU A 368 5.56 0.07 -16.78
N PRO A 369 4.84 -0.14 -17.88
CA PRO A 369 3.39 -0.32 -17.85
C PRO A 369 2.95 -1.41 -16.86
N GLY A 370 2.22 -0.97 -15.81
CA GLY A 370 1.70 -1.85 -14.76
C GLY A 370 2.67 -2.15 -13.61
N HIS A 371 3.87 -1.56 -13.58
CA HIS A 371 4.81 -1.77 -12.48
C HIS A 371 5.71 -0.56 -12.20
N ILE A 372 6.11 -0.39 -10.94
CA ILE A 372 7.01 0.67 -10.50
C ILE A 372 8.01 0.14 -9.49
N MET A 373 9.21 0.69 -9.52
CA MET A 373 10.38 0.24 -8.75
C MET A 373 11.17 1.45 -8.25
N LEU A 374 11.83 1.31 -7.11
CA LEU A 374 12.77 2.31 -6.58
C LEU A 374 14.20 1.94 -6.98
N TYR A 375 14.91 2.84 -7.61
CA TYR A 375 16.32 2.70 -7.95
C TYR A 375 17.19 2.77 -6.68
N LEU A 376 18.09 1.80 -6.50
CA LEU A 376 19.00 1.74 -5.35
C LEU A 376 20.47 2.03 -5.71
N GLY A 377 20.78 2.20 -6.99
CA GLY A 377 22.16 2.30 -7.45
C GLY A 377 22.60 1.08 -8.24
N ARG A 378 23.91 0.87 -8.31
CA ARG A 378 24.52 -0.26 -9.03
C ARG A 378 25.29 -1.17 -8.08
N MET A 379 25.20 -2.47 -8.30
CA MET A 379 26.01 -3.46 -7.62
C MET A 379 26.55 -4.46 -8.64
N HIS A 380 27.84 -4.71 -8.63
CA HIS A 380 28.53 -5.58 -9.60
C HIS A 380 28.23 -5.20 -11.07
N GLY A 381 28.13 -3.90 -11.37
CA GLY A 381 27.83 -3.39 -12.71
C GLY A 381 26.35 -3.42 -13.11
N GLU A 382 25.46 -4.04 -12.33
CA GLU A 382 24.04 -4.15 -12.62
C GLU A 382 23.23 -3.09 -11.88
N ILE A 383 22.20 -2.53 -12.51
CA ILE A 383 21.21 -1.64 -11.85
C ILE A 383 20.37 -2.46 -10.88
N CYS A 384 20.31 -2.03 -9.63
CA CYS A 384 19.53 -2.67 -8.57
C CYS A 384 18.31 -1.82 -8.21
N VAL A 385 17.19 -2.51 -7.95
CA VAL A 385 15.90 -1.90 -7.63
C VAL A 385 15.22 -2.60 -6.46
N PHE A 386 14.51 -1.82 -5.65
CA PHE A 386 13.56 -2.32 -4.66
C PHE A 386 12.15 -2.24 -5.22
N HIS A 387 11.40 -3.32 -5.13
CA HIS A 387 10.01 -3.38 -5.56
C HIS A 387 9.22 -4.51 -4.90
N ASN A 388 7.90 -4.42 -4.91
CA ASN A 388 7.01 -5.50 -4.51
C ASN A 388 6.32 -6.06 -5.75
N PHE A 389 6.45 -7.37 -6.01
CA PHE A 389 5.96 -7.97 -7.25
C PHE A 389 5.49 -9.42 -7.09
N TRP A 390 4.54 -9.80 -7.94
CA TRP A 390 3.91 -11.11 -7.83
C TRP A 390 4.74 -12.25 -8.39
N SER A 391 5.19 -12.14 -9.64
CA SER A 391 5.87 -13.27 -10.30
C SER A 391 6.78 -12.86 -11.45
N VAL A 392 7.71 -13.77 -11.79
CA VAL A 392 8.47 -13.74 -13.03
C VAL A 392 7.99 -14.87 -13.93
N LYS A 393 7.72 -14.56 -15.20
CA LYS A 393 7.31 -15.52 -16.23
C LYS A 393 8.45 -15.75 -17.20
N ALA A 394 8.82 -17.01 -17.40
CA ALA A 394 9.78 -17.43 -18.43
C ALA A 394 9.03 -18.08 -19.61
N ARG A 395 9.28 -17.58 -20.82
CA ARG A 395 8.57 -17.93 -22.05
C ARG A 395 9.50 -18.60 -23.06
N ASP A 396 8.96 -19.52 -23.87
CA ASP A 396 9.67 -20.09 -25.01
C ASP A 396 9.77 -19.07 -26.18
N ARG A 397 10.44 -19.47 -27.26
CA ARG A 397 10.59 -18.65 -28.48
C ARG A 397 9.25 -18.31 -29.15
N LYS A 398 8.19 -19.10 -28.90
CA LYS A 398 6.82 -18.87 -29.38
C LYS A 398 5.99 -17.99 -28.42
N GLY A 399 6.60 -17.44 -27.36
CA GLY A 399 5.95 -16.58 -26.37
C GLY A 399 5.10 -17.32 -25.33
N ARG A 400 5.04 -18.67 -25.35
CA ARG A 400 4.26 -19.45 -24.38
C ARG A 400 4.97 -19.50 -23.04
N VAL A 401 4.24 -19.25 -21.94
CA VAL A 401 4.78 -19.36 -20.59
C VAL A 401 5.13 -20.82 -20.31
N ARG A 402 6.40 -21.10 -20.05
CA ARG A 402 6.92 -22.43 -19.70
C ARG A 402 7.24 -22.57 -18.23
N LYS A 403 7.55 -21.44 -17.59
CA LYS A 403 7.78 -21.40 -16.15
C LYS A 403 7.22 -20.09 -15.59
N LYS A 404 6.57 -20.17 -14.44
CA LYS A 404 6.12 -19.03 -13.65
C LYS A 404 6.67 -19.22 -12.23
N VAL A 405 7.52 -18.31 -11.79
CA VAL A 405 8.05 -18.30 -10.43
C VAL A 405 7.27 -17.23 -9.65
N ILE A 406 6.55 -17.67 -8.64
CA ILE A 406 5.85 -16.76 -7.73
C ILE A 406 6.86 -16.23 -6.73
N ILE A 407 6.98 -14.91 -6.65
CA ILE A 407 7.80 -14.21 -5.67
C ILE A 407 6.89 -13.72 -4.54
N GLY A 408 5.80 -13.05 -4.88
CA GLY A 408 4.72 -12.69 -3.97
C GLY A 408 5.14 -11.80 -2.81
N ARG A 409 6.21 -11.04 -2.94
CA ARG A 409 6.76 -10.20 -1.86
C ARG A 409 7.64 -9.08 -2.36
N ALA A 410 7.91 -8.13 -1.46
CA ALA A 410 8.90 -7.08 -1.66
C ALA A 410 10.32 -7.64 -1.60
N ALA A 411 11.18 -7.25 -2.56
CA ALA A 411 12.56 -7.71 -2.64
C ALA A 411 13.44 -6.73 -3.43
N ILE A 412 14.75 -6.91 -3.31
CA ILE A 412 15.74 -6.25 -4.15
C ILE A 412 16.14 -7.20 -5.28
N THR A 413 16.10 -6.72 -6.53
CA THR A 413 16.54 -7.46 -7.72
C THR A 413 17.33 -6.55 -8.63
N THR A 414 17.96 -7.14 -9.68
CA THR A 414 18.38 -6.36 -10.84
C THR A 414 17.18 -6.03 -11.75
N LEU A 415 17.40 -5.27 -12.82
CA LEU A 415 16.40 -5.08 -13.89
C LEU A 415 16.21 -6.33 -14.78
N HIS A 416 16.89 -7.43 -14.47
CA HIS A 416 16.84 -8.68 -15.25
C HIS A 416 16.48 -9.90 -14.38
N PRO A 417 15.39 -9.84 -13.57
CA PRO A 417 15.03 -10.95 -12.69
C PRO A 417 14.70 -12.22 -13.49
N GLY A 418 15.31 -13.36 -13.11
CA GLY A 418 15.12 -14.62 -13.81
C GLY A 418 16.02 -14.83 -15.02
N ARG A 419 17.07 -14.01 -15.21
CA ARG A 419 18.08 -14.18 -16.29
C ARG A 419 18.65 -15.61 -16.34
N GLU A 420 18.72 -16.30 -15.21
CA GLU A 420 19.16 -17.70 -15.13
C GLU A 420 18.34 -18.67 -16.01
N PHE A 421 17.09 -18.33 -16.32
CA PHE A 421 16.26 -19.15 -17.21
C PHE A 421 16.68 -19.08 -18.69
N GLN A 422 17.44 -18.06 -19.07
CA GLN A 422 17.97 -17.92 -20.42
C GLN A 422 18.93 -19.08 -20.77
N LYS A 423 19.68 -19.59 -19.78
CA LYS A 423 20.53 -20.79 -19.95
C LYS A 423 19.75 -22.05 -20.35
N LYS A 424 18.42 -22.06 -20.09
CA LYS A 424 17.48 -23.12 -20.47
C LYS A 424 16.73 -22.81 -21.78
N GLY A 425 17.16 -21.82 -22.55
CA GLY A 425 16.53 -21.39 -23.81
C GLY A 425 15.19 -20.63 -23.60
N LEU A 426 14.88 -20.18 -22.39
CA LEU A 426 13.69 -19.41 -22.08
C LEU A 426 14.01 -17.91 -22.05
N ARG A 427 13.01 -17.05 -22.32
CA ARG A 427 13.10 -15.60 -22.23
C ARG A 427 12.29 -15.12 -21.02
N THR A 428 12.86 -14.28 -20.19
CA THR A 428 12.18 -13.53 -19.13
C THR A 428 11.98 -12.09 -19.57
N SER A 429 11.11 -11.37 -18.88
CA SER A 429 11.01 -9.91 -19.03
C SER A 429 12.39 -9.28 -18.78
N ASP A 430 12.81 -8.45 -19.71
CA ASP A 430 13.95 -7.56 -19.56
C ASP A 430 13.41 -6.19 -19.20
N ARG A 431 13.32 -5.91 -17.87
CA ARG A 431 12.69 -4.69 -17.38
C ARG A 431 13.38 -3.44 -17.89
N LEU A 432 14.71 -3.48 -18.11
CA LEU A 432 15.44 -2.36 -18.70
C LEU A 432 14.85 -1.98 -20.08
N ARG A 433 14.49 -2.97 -20.90
CA ARG A 433 13.85 -2.74 -22.21
C ARG A 433 12.38 -2.34 -22.11
N GLU A 434 11.74 -2.61 -20.97
CA GLU A 434 10.32 -2.33 -20.73
C GLU A 434 10.10 -0.99 -20.03
N LEU A 435 11.16 -0.32 -19.53
CA LEU A 435 11.07 0.99 -18.87
C LEU A 435 10.58 2.09 -19.82
N TRP A 436 9.61 2.84 -19.36
CA TRP A 436 9.08 4.00 -20.09
C TRP A 436 9.44 5.33 -19.46
N ALA A 437 9.67 5.36 -18.15
CA ALA A 437 10.00 6.60 -17.44
C ALA A 437 10.92 6.35 -16.24
N MET A 438 11.71 7.36 -15.91
CA MET A 438 12.35 7.56 -14.63
C MET A 438 11.87 8.89 -14.05
N THR A 439 11.45 8.88 -12.79
CA THR A 439 10.93 10.05 -12.08
C THR A 439 11.80 10.35 -10.87
N LEU A 440 12.25 11.59 -10.74
CA LEU A 440 13.05 12.03 -9.59
C LEU A 440 12.15 12.52 -8.46
N LEU A 441 12.43 12.08 -7.23
CA LEU A 441 11.77 12.53 -6.01
C LEU A 441 12.70 13.46 -5.20
N PRO A 442 12.17 14.33 -4.36
CA PRO A 442 10.75 14.72 -4.32
C PRO A 442 10.33 15.41 -5.62
N PRO A 443 9.02 15.46 -5.89
CA PRO A 443 8.52 16.26 -7.00
C PRO A 443 8.99 17.71 -6.90
N ALA A 444 9.24 18.37 -8.03
CA ALA A 444 9.48 19.80 -8.02
C ALA A 444 8.28 20.54 -7.42
N LEU A 445 8.58 21.53 -6.63
CA LEU A 445 7.59 22.38 -5.95
C LEU A 445 6.84 23.25 -6.92
#